data_22bc83208af62c22146f8dcdd11e4421
#
_entry.id   22bc83208af62c22146f8dcdd11e4421
#
_cell.length_a   1.000
_cell.length_b   1.000
_cell.length_c   1.000
_cell.angle_alpha   90.00
_cell.angle_beta   90.00
_cell.angle_gamma   90.00
#
_symmetry.space_group_name_H-M   'P 1'
#
loop_
_entity.id
_entity.type
_entity.pdbx_description
1 polymer ?
#
loop_
_entity_poly.entity_id
_entity_poly.type
_entity_poly.pdbx_seq_one_letter_code
_entity_poly.pdbx_strand_id
1 'polypeptide(L)'
;EISYAKKIDKKEAKIDWSLFFWEIELQIRGLSQFPGAWALYNGERIKFLNVRTNSSKGNDKVAPGTVIGEPLVIACEGGALEIVSLQRPGKSIQTAEDFLRGFPILIGSTFE
;
A
#
# COMPACT_ATOMS: atom_id res chain seq x y z
N GLU A 1 9.20 -20.30 3.16
CA GLU A 1 9.08 -20.11 3.63
C GLU A 1 8.91 -19.80 4.23
N ILE A 2 9.01 -20.16 4.19
CA ILE A 2 8.78 -19.55 4.88
C ILE A 2 8.73 -19.32 6.19
N SER A 3 9.03 -18.98 6.66
CA SER A 3 9.37 -18.69 7.95
C SER A 3 8.48 -17.80 8.68
N TYR A 4 7.24 -18.09 8.57
CA TYR A 4 6.26 -17.20 9.12
C TYR A 4 5.85 -17.52 10.51
N ALA A 5 6.44 -18.51 11.08
CA ALA A 5 6.28 -18.73 12.49
C ALA A 5 6.86 -17.61 13.32
N LYS A 6 7.70 -16.80 12.71
CA LYS A 6 8.32 -15.73 13.43
C LYS A 6 7.37 -14.62 13.77
N LYS A 7 7.65 -13.98 14.86
CA LYS A 7 6.95 -12.79 15.27
C LYS A 7 7.20 -11.68 14.24
N ILE A 8 6.16 -10.99 13.84
CA ILE A 8 6.27 -9.87 12.94
C ILE A 8 6.51 -8.62 13.76
N ASP A 9 7.58 -7.91 13.46
CA ASP A 9 7.82 -6.65 14.14
C ASP A 9 7.45 -5.47 13.24
N LYS A 10 7.64 -4.26 13.74
CA LYS A 10 7.21 -3.08 13.00
C LYS A 10 7.97 -2.89 11.70
N LYS A 11 9.21 -3.33 11.65
CA LYS A 11 9.98 -3.20 10.43
C LYS A 11 9.44 -4.14 9.36
N GLU A 12 8.99 -5.32 9.78
CA GLU A 12 8.48 -6.29 8.83
C GLU A 12 7.12 -5.90 8.28
N ALA A 13 6.45 -4.95 8.91
CA ALA A 13 5.18 -4.47 8.43
C ALA A 13 5.33 -3.41 7.34
N LYS A 14 6.54 -2.93 7.08
CA LYS A 14 6.73 -1.97 6.02
C LYS A 14 6.56 -2.65 4.67
N ILE A 15 5.78 -2.02 3.80
CA ILE A 15 5.48 -2.58 2.50
C ILE A 15 6.68 -2.45 1.58
N ASP A 16 7.02 -3.54 0.92
CA ASP A 16 8.05 -3.56 -0.11
C ASP A 16 7.35 -3.61 -1.46
N TRP A 17 7.27 -2.47 -2.13
CA TRP A 17 6.49 -2.37 -3.36
C TRP A 17 7.10 -3.16 -4.52
N SER A 18 8.35 -3.64 -4.37
CA SER A 18 8.97 -4.45 -5.42
C SER A 18 8.50 -5.90 -5.40
N LEU A 19 7.76 -6.30 -4.39
CA LEU A 19 7.16 -7.63 -4.37
C LEU A 19 6.00 -7.69 -5.35
N PHE A 20 5.60 -8.92 -5.69
CA PHE A 20 4.42 -9.09 -6.54
C PHE A 20 3.19 -8.51 -5.87
N PHE A 21 2.28 -8.00 -6.70
CA PHE A 21 1.09 -7.32 -6.18
C PHE A 21 0.27 -8.22 -5.27
N TRP A 22 0.18 -9.51 -5.58
CA TRP A 22 -0.61 -10.41 -4.75
C TRP A 22 0.07 -10.70 -3.42
N GLU A 23 1.40 -10.65 -3.38
CA GLU A 23 2.11 -10.81 -2.11
C GLU A 23 1.86 -9.64 -1.18
N ILE A 24 1.87 -8.44 -1.74
CA ILE A 24 1.61 -7.25 -0.95
C ILE A 24 0.18 -7.25 -0.45
N GLU A 25 -0.76 -7.67 -1.31
CA GLU A 25 -2.15 -7.76 -0.90
C GLU A 25 -2.32 -8.71 0.28
N LEU A 26 -1.66 -9.85 0.24
CA LEU A 26 -1.71 -10.80 1.35
C LEU A 26 -1.11 -10.20 2.62
N GLN A 27 -0.02 -9.47 2.49
CA GLN A 27 0.60 -8.82 3.64
C GLN A 27 -0.35 -7.82 4.27
N ILE A 28 -0.97 -6.97 3.46
CA ILE A 28 -1.89 -5.96 3.97
C ILE A 28 -3.07 -6.62 4.65
N ARG A 29 -3.65 -7.63 4.01
CA ARG A 29 -4.81 -8.32 4.56
C ARG A 29 -4.47 -9.03 5.87
N GLY A 30 -3.30 -9.65 5.92
CA GLY A 30 -2.88 -10.38 7.11
C GLY A 30 -2.54 -9.47 8.29
N LEU A 31 -2.14 -8.22 8.03
CA LEU A 31 -1.71 -7.31 9.08
C LEU A 31 -2.70 -6.17 9.33
N SER A 32 -3.88 -6.21 8.71
CA SER A 32 -4.74 -5.03 8.68
C SER A 32 -5.15 -4.53 10.05
N GLN A 33 -5.19 -5.41 11.06
CA GLN A 33 -5.57 -4.96 12.39
C GLN A 33 -4.38 -4.69 13.28
N PHE A 34 -3.33 -5.47 13.16
CA PHE A 34 -2.15 -5.27 13.98
C PHE A 34 -0.99 -6.09 13.43
N PRO A 35 0.16 -5.49 13.24
CA PRO A 35 0.50 -4.08 13.51
C PRO A 35 0.09 -3.14 12.39
N GLY A 36 -0.41 -3.65 11.26
CA GLY A 36 -0.76 -2.84 10.13
C GLY A 36 0.38 -2.66 9.16
N ALA A 37 0.13 -2.91 7.88
CA ALA A 37 1.14 -2.69 6.84
C ALA A 37 1.19 -1.21 6.51
N TRP A 38 2.38 -0.67 6.33
CA TRP A 38 2.54 0.75 6.12
C TRP A 38 3.62 1.04 5.09
N ALA A 39 3.56 2.22 4.54
CA ALA A 39 4.57 2.74 3.65
C ALA A 39 4.77 4.21 3.93
N LEU A 40 5.83 4.79 3.41
CA LEU A 40 6.15 6.19 3.65
C LEU A 40 5.72 7.05 2.47
N TYR A 41 5.12 8.17 2.77
CA TYR A 41 4.84 9.19 1.78
C TYR A 41 5.20 10.54 2.38
N ASN A 42 6.19 11.20 1.78
CA ASN A 42 6.73 12.46 2.28
C ASN A 42 7.11 12.36 3.76
N GLY A 43 7.67 11.21 4.15
CA GLY A 43 8.11 11.00 5.51
C GLY A 43 7.04 10.57 6.49
N GLU A 44 5.80 10.52 6.08
CA GLU A 44 4.71 10.05 6.96
C GLU A 44 4.44 8.58 6.73
N ARG A 45 4.17 7.86 7.81
CA ARG A 45 3.77 6.46 7.72
C ARG A 45 2.28 6.40 7.43
N ILE A 46 1.94 5.84 6.28
CA ILE A 46 0.55 5.66 5.90
C ILE A 46 0.24 4.18 6.03
N LYS A 47 -0.75 3.82 6.83
CA LYS A 47 -1.19 2.42 6.95
C LYS A 47 -2.20 2.11 5.88
N PHE A 48 -2.07 0.92 5.30
CA PHE A 48 -2.96 0.44 4.26
C PHE A 48 -3.78 -0.69 4.85
N LEU A 49 -5.10 -0.56 4.84
CA LEU A 49 -5.96 -1.49 5.55
C LEU A 49 -6.76 -2.39 4.63
N ASN A 50 -7.28 -1.85 3.54
CA ASN A 50 -7.98 -2.63 2.54
C ASN A 50 -7.53 -2.24 1.16
N VAL A 51 -7.26 -3.25 0.34
CA VAL A 51 -6.83 -3.02 -1.04
C VAL A 51 -7.48 -4.07 -1.93
N ARG A 52 -7.49 -3.79 -3.22
CA ARG A 52 -7.90 -4.75 -4.24
C ARG A 52 -6.77 -4.96 -5.20
N THR A 53 -6.60 -6.19 -5.65
CA THR A 53 -5.59 -6.47 -6.67
C THR A 53 -6.10 -6.05 -8.04
N ASN A 54 -5.18 -5.62 -8.90
CA ASN A 54 -5.52 -5.22 -10.25
C ASN A 54 -4.38 -5.61 -11.17
N SER A 55 -4.47 -6.82 -11.72
CA SER A 55 -3.38 -7.35 -12.54
C SER A 55 -3.31 -6.66 -13.90
N SER A 56 -4.40 -6.05 -14.35
CA SER A 56 -4.40 -5.42 -15.66
C SER A 56 -3.78 -4.03 -15.66
N LYS A 57 -3.55 -3.46 -14.50
CA LYS A 57 -2.98 -2.12 -14.40
C LYS A 57 -1.46 -2.12 -14.28
N GLY A 58 -0.86 -3.28 -14.13
CA GLY A 58 0.59 -3.34 -13.98
C GLY A 58 1.28 -2.74 -15.20
N ASN A 59 2.40 -2.08 -14.96
CA ASN A 59 3.14 -1.44 -16.02
C ASN A 59 4.62 -1.57 -15.72
N ASP A 60 5.32 -2.31 -16.57
CA ASP A 60 6.74 -2.57 -16.38
C ASP A 60 7.59 -1.32 -16.47
N LYS A 61 7.06 -0.27 -17.04
CA LYS A 61 7.82 0.96 -17.24
C LYS A 61 7.76 1.89 -16.05
N VAL A 62 7.00 1.53 -15.02
CA VAL A 62 6.80 2.37 -13.87
C VAL A 62 7.48 1.74 -12.67
N ALA A 63 8.19 2.54 -11.88
CA ALA A 63 8.85 2.03 -10.70
C ALA A 63 7.81 1.57 -9.68
N PRO A 64 8.08 0.47 -8.97
CA PRO A 64 7.17 0.03 -7.91
C PRO A 64 6.95 1.12 -6.87
N GLY A 65 5.73 1.24 -6.38
CA GLY A 65 5.36 2.28 -5.43
C GLY A 65 4.83 3.54 -6.06
N THR A 66 4.80 3.62 -7.39
CA THR A 66 4.32 4.81 -8.09
C THR A 66 2.80 4.78 -8.21
N VAL A 67 2.19 5.92 -7.97
CA VAL A 67 0.73 6.06 -8.13
C VAL A 67 0.44 6.18 -9.62
N ILE A 68 -0.41 5.27 -10.12
CA ILE A 68 -0.68 5.18 -11.55
C ILE A 68 -2.15 5.33 -11.92
N GLY A 69 -3.04 5.48 -10.94
CA GLY A 69 -4.46 5.58 -11.25
C GLY A 69 -5.26 6.14 -10.12
N GLU A 70 -6.53 6.34 -10.37
CA GLU A 70 -7.45 6.97 -9.42
C GLU A 70 -8.44 5.95 -8.89
N PRO A 71 -8.93 6.13 -7.68
CA PRO A 71 -8.56 7.21 -6.75
C PRO A 71 -7.14 7.07 -6.23
N LEU A 72 -6.68 5.86 -5.97
CA LEU A 72 -5.30 5.64 -5.54
C LEU A 72 -4.90 4.23 -5.93
N VAL A 73 -4.21 4.12 -7.04
CA VAL A 73 -3.73 2.83 -7.54
C VAL A 73 -2.22 2.89 -7.60
N ILE A 74 -1.56 1.92 -6.97
CA ILE A 74 -0.11 1.93 -6.81
C ILE A 74 0.49 0.74 -7.53
N ALA A 75 1.51 1.00 -8.34
CA ALA A 75 2.17 -0.02 -9.13
C ALA A 75 2.99 -0.95 -8.26
N CYS A 76 2.96 -2.23 -8.58
CA CYS A 76 3.73 -3.27 -7.93
C CYS A 76 4.27 -4.19 -9.00
N GLU A 77 5.05 -5.19 -8.59
CA GLU A 77 5.55 -6.15 -9.55
C GLU A 77 4.39 -6.98 -10.09
N GLY A 78 4.28 -7.03 -11.39
CA GLY A 78 3.29 -7.86 -12.07
C GLY A 78 1.87 -7.30 -12.10
N GLY A 79 1.61 -6.19 -11.42
CA GLY A 79 0.28 -5.62 -11.38
C GLY A 79 0.25 -4.40 -10.51
N ALA A 80 -0.92 -4.12 -9.94
CA ALA A 80 -1.09 -2.95 -9.10
C ALA A 80 -2.08 -3.24 -7.99
N LEU A 81 -2.11 -2.36 -7.01
CA LEU A 81 -3.07 -2.43 -5.91
C LEU A 81 -3.92 -1.17 -5.93
N GLU A 82 -5.22 -1.37 -5.90
CA GLU A 82 -6.17 -0.29 -5.73
C GLU A 82 -6.43 -0.13 -4.24
N ILE A 83 -6.12 1.03 -3.70
CA ILE A 83 -6.24 1.27 -2.27
C ILE A 83 -7.68 1.62 -1.94
N VAL A 84 -8.26 0.88 -1.02
CA VAL A 84 -9.67 1.09 -0.62
C VAL A 84 -9.74 1.92 0.64
N SER A 85 -8.97 1.58 1.67
CA SER A 85 -8.95 2.35 2.90
C SER A 85 -7.55 2.41 3.47
N LEU A 86 -7.24 3.52 4.12
CA LEU A 86 -5.91 3.79 4.65
C LEU A 86 -6.04 4.73 5.84
N GLN A 87 -4.91 4.97 6.51
CA GLN A 87 -4.93 5.75 7.75
C GLN A 87 -3.62 6.50 7.91
N ARG A 88 -3.71 7.79 8.19
CA ARG A 88 -2.54 8.59 8.56
C ARG A 88 -2.27 8.45 10.04
N PRO A 89 -1.02 8.72 10.48
CA PRO A 89 -0.71 8.65 11.91
C PRO A 89 -1.61 9.60 12.71
N GLY A 90 -2.20 9.07 13.77
CA GLY A 90 -3.05 9.88 14.65
C GLY A 90 -4.40 10.23 14.10
N LYS A 91 -4.77 9.70 12.95
CA LYS A 91 -6.06 10.00 12.34
C LYS A 91 -6.90 8.74 12.27
N SER A 92 -8.18 8.91 11.95
CA SER A 92 -9.06 7.76 11.78
C SER A 92 -8.89 7.13 10.40
N ILE A 93 -9.38 5.91 10.28
CA ILE A 93 -9.37 5.20 8.99
C ILE A 93 -10.29 5.92 8.02
N GLN A 94 -9.83 6.08 6.78
CA GLN A 94 -10.60 6.76 5.75
C GLN A 94 -10.60 5.96 4.48
N THR A 95 -11.64 6.11 3.67
CA THR A 95 -11.60 5.60 2.30
C THR A 95 -10.58 6.40 1.51
N ALA A 96 -10.12 5.82 0.41
CA ALA A 96 -9.13 6.52 -0.41
C ALA A 96 -9.67 7.87 -0.89
N GLU A 97 -10.94 7.93 -1.25
CA GLU A 97 -11.52 9.18 -1.72
C GLU A 97 -11.52 10.25 -0.64
N ASP A 98 -11.96 9.88 0.56
CA ASP A 98 -11.98 10.84 1.67
C ASP A 98 -10.57 11.27 2.06
N PHE A 99 -9.65 10.31 2.06
CA PHE A 99 -8.26 10.59 2.39
C PHE A 99 -7.69 11.63 1.43
N LEU A 100 -7.95 11.45 0.14
CA LEU A 100 -7.36 12.33 -0.88
C LEU A 100 -7.94 13.73 -0.87
N ARG A 101 -9.15 13.91 -0.33
CA ARG A 101 -9.70 15.25 -0.20
C ARG A 101 -8.88 16.11 0.73
N GLY A 102 -8.38 15.51 1.81
CA GLY A 102 -7.60 16.26 2.79
C GLY A 102 -6.09 16.10 2.64
N PHE A 103 -5.68 15.18 1.78
CA PHE A 103 -4.27 14.87 1.62
C PHE A 103 -4.02 14.43 0.17
N PRO A 104 -3.99 15.37 -0.76
CA PRO A 104 -3.91 15.01 -2.17
C PRO A 104 -2.62 14.28 -2.51
N ILE A 105 -2.76 13.23 -3.31
CA ILE A 105 -1.63 12.47 -3.83
C ILE A 105 -1.84 12.35 -5.33
N LEU A 106 -0.92 12.93 -6.08
CA LEU A 106 -1.07 13.00 -7.54
C LEU A 106 -0.53 11.75 -8.19
N ILE A 107 -1.09 11.42 -9.36
CA ILE A 107 -0.53 10.36 -10.19
C ILE A 107 0.90 10.73 -10.52
N GLY A 108 1.79 9.75 -10.40
CA GLY A 108 3.24 9.98 -10.56
C GLY A 108 3.98 10.10 -9.25
N SER A 109 3.27 10.32 -8.14
CA SER A 109 3.89 10.32 -6.83
C SER A 109 4.34 8.92 -6.46
N THR A 110 5.29 8.82 -5.54
CA THR A 110 5.81 7.51 -5.13
C THR A 110 5.72 7.33 -3.63
N PHE A 111 5.45 6.11 -3.24
CA PHE A 111 5.54 5.67 -1.85
C PHE A 111 6.86 4.94 -1.64
N GLU A 112 7.40 5.05 -0.45
CA GLU A 112 8.64 4.37 -0.10
C GLU A 112 8.45 3.25 0.89
#